data_d4ec62b7264f28cf059a4a45116a307e
#
_entry.id   d4ec62b7264f28cf059a4a45116a307e
#
_cell.length_a   1.000
_cell.length_b   1.000
_cell.length_c   1.000
_cell.angle_alpha   90.00
_cell.angle_beta   90.00
_cell.angle_gamma   90.00
#
_symmetry.space_group_name_H-M   'P 1'
#
loop_
_entity.id
_entity.type
_entity.pdbx_description
1 polymer ?
#
loop_
_entity_poly.entity_id
_entity_poly.type
_entity_poly.pdbx_seq_one_letter_code
_entity_poly.pdbx_strand_id
1 'polypeptide(L)'
;VNYTYVPTKMMDGGKDQMRFELQDIAVGGAEETCVLSDEEYEAILSKAGQEGWSFRQAKYQCLNAIMMRMAYEVDFSADGLSISLSQRYERWKKLWEELGQEMQYIAANPTALGKNAPDGGHYFYAGMNNNPRADWAPGPFRDV
;
A
#
# COMPACT_ATOMS: atom_id res chain seq x y z
N VAL A 1 1.20 17.77 -19.94
CA VAL A 1 1.83 17.03 -18.83
C VAL A 1 2.26 18.05 -17.78
N ASN A 2 1.64 17.96 -16.64
CA ASN A 2 1.89 18.92 -15.56
C ASN A 2 2.53 18.23 -14.35
N TYR A 3 3.36 18.99 -13.64
CA TYR A 3 4.00 18.55 -12.41
C TYR A 3 3.81 19.63 -11.37
N THR A 4 2.79 19.50 -10.53
CA THR A 4 2.47 20.48 -9.49
C THR A 4 2.32 19.81 -8.13
N TYR A 5 2.72 20.54 -7.10
CA TYR A 5 2.56 20.10 -5.72
C TYR A 5 2.16 21.29 -4.85
N VAL A 6 1.10 21.14 -4.10
CA VAL A 6 0.59 22.15 -3.18
C VAL A 6 0.68 21.60 -1.75
N PRO A 7 1.67 22.06 -0.95
CA PRO A 7 1.89 21.53 0.39
C PRO A 7 0.69 21.66 1.34
N THR A 8 -0.13 22.68 1.16
CA THR A 8 -1.33 22.88 1.98
C THR A 8 -2.40 21.83 1.76
N LYS A 9 -2.34 21.09 0.67
CA LYS A 9 -3.28 20.01 0.31
C LYS A 9 -2.74 18.60 0.60
N MET A 10 -1.64 18.49 1.31
CA MET A 10 -0.99 17.20 1.57
C MET A 10 -1.82 16.23 2.42
N MET A 11 -2.94 16.65 2.97
CA MET A 11 -3.83 15.83 3.78
C MET A 11 -5.23 15.67 3.19
N ASP A 12 -5.45 16.12 1.96
CA ASP A 12 -6.78 16.17 1.33
C ASP A 12 -7.21 14.84 0.67
N GLY A 13 -6.39 13.81 0.71
CA GLY A 13 -6.70 12.52 0.10
C GLY A 13 -6.56 12.48 -1.41
N GLY A 14 -6.01 13.52 -2.02
CA GLY A 14 -5.85 13.64 -3.47
C GLY A 14 -4.42 13.45 -3.96
N LYS A 15 -4.15 13.98 -5.14
CA LYS A 15 -2.85 13.95 -5.80
C LYS A 15 -1.72 14.49 -4.92
N ASP A 16 -1.93 15.60 -4.24
CA ASP A 16 -0.88 16.23 -3.43
C ASP A 16 -0.52 15.39 -2.21
N GLN A 17 -1.49 14.74 -1.57
CA GLN A 17 -1.21 13.77 -0.51
C GLN A 17 -0.44 12.58 -1.04
N MET A 18 -0.81 12.04 -2.19
CA MET A 18 -0.11 10.92 -2.80
C MET A 18 1.34 11.29 -3.13
N ARG A 19 1.57 12.46 -3.72
CA ARG A 19 2.93 12.97 -3.96
C ARG A 19 3.74 13.10 -2.68
N PHE A 20 3.13 13.62 -1.63
CA PHE A 20 3.79 13.77 -0.34
C PHE A 20 4.18 12.42 0.27
N GLU A 21 3.27 11.47 0.29
CA GLU A 21 3.53 10.15 0.86
C GLU A 21 4.58 9.36 0.07
N LEU A 22 4.61 9.53 -1.24
CA LEU A 22 5.62 8.91 -2.11
C LEU A 22 6.91 9.71 -2.20
N GLN A 23 6.94 10.92 -1.65
CA GLN A 23 8.08 11.86 -1.76
C GLN A 23 8.45 12.21 -3.21
N ASP A 24 7.47 12.21 -4.09
CA ASP A 24 7.58 12.65 -5.48
C ASP A 24 7.17 14.12 -5.62
N ILE A 25 7.81 14.98 -4.84
CA ILE A 25 7.43 16.39 -4.63
C ILE A 25 8.36 17.41 -5.30
N ALA A 26 9.40 16.94 -5.96
CA ALA A 26 10.39 17.83 -6.59
C ALA A 26 9.89 18.35 -7.93
N VAL A 27 8.83 19.18 -7.90
CA VAL A 27 8.18 19.73 -9.09
C VAL A 27 8.86 20.96 -9.69
N GLY A 28 9.93 21.42 -9.08
CA GLY A 28 10.49 22.77 -9.30
C GLY A 28 11.34 22.98 -10.53
N GLY A 29 11.24 22.22 -11.58
CA GLY A 29 11.96 22.68 -12.75
C GLY A 29 12.29 21.74 -13.88
N ALA A 30 12.16 20.47 -13.76
CA ALA A 30 12.43 19.59 -14.90
C ALA A 30 11.64 18.29 -14.77
N GLU A 31 11.29 17.73 -15.90
CA GLU A 31 10.75 16.39 -16.05
C GLU A 31 11.60 15.33 -15.35
N GLU A 32 12.86 15.65 -15.08
CA GLU A 32 13.85 14.77 -14.45
C GLU A 32 13.66 14.60 -12.93
N THR A 33 12.85 15.44 -12.30
CA THR A 33 12.73 15.46 -10.83
C THR A 33 11.50 14.72 -10.32
N CYS A 34 10.42 14.70 -11.07
CA CYS A 34 9.21 13.95 -10.75
C CYS A 34 9.04 12.75 -11.68
N VAL A 35 8.64 11.62 -11.12
CA VAL A 35 8.47 10.39 -11.91
C VAL A 35 7.10 10.33 -12.56
N LEU A 36 6.05 10.67 -11.83
CA LEU A 36 4.68 10.66 -12.35
C LEU A 36 4.15 12.07 -12.51
N SER A 37 3.42 12.30 -13.60
CA SER A 37 2.72 13.55 -13.84
C SER A 37 1.46 13.68 -12.99
N ASP A 38 0.91 14.89 -12.92
CA ASP A 38 -0.36 15.16 -12.25
C ASP A 38 -1.49 14.32 -12.84
N GLU A 39 -1.54 14.22 -14.15
CA GLU A 39 -2.55 13.49 -14.89
C GLU A 39 -2.48 11.98 -14.58
N GLU A 40 -1.30 11.43 -14.40
CA GLU A 40 -1.11 10.03 -14.03
C GLU A 40 -1.61 9.75 -12.61
N TYR A 41 -1.30 10.62 -11.66
CA TYR A 41 -1.85 10.51 -10.31
C TYR A 41 -3.36 10.62 -10.28
N GLU A 42 -3.92 11.59 -10.99
CA GLU A 42 -5.36 11.78 -11.07
C GLU A 42 -6.07 10.61 -11.74
N ALA A 43 -5.49 10.03 -12.78
CA ALA A 43 -6.02 8.84 -13.44
C ALA A 43 -6.08 7.63 -12.48
N ILE A 44 -5.03 7.40 -11.72
CA ILE A 44 -4.99 6.30 -10.74
C ILE A 44 -5.99 6.53 -9.62
N LEU A 45 -6.07 7.76 -9.09
CA LEU A 45 -7.02 8.11 -8.04
C LEU A 45 -8.48 8.04 -8.52
N SER A 46 -8.75 8.46 -9.75
CA SER A 46 -10.07 8.34 -10.37
C SER A 46 -10.48 6.88 -10.50
N LYS A 47 -9.59 6.04 -10.97
CA LYS A 47 -9.82 4.60 -11.05
C LYS A 47 -10.04 3.99 -9.67
N ALA A 48 -9.27 4.40 -8.68
CA ALA A 48 -9.44 3.96 -7.30
C ALA A 48 -10.85 4.27 -6.77
N GLY A 49 -11.37 5.46 -7.07
CA GLY A 49 -12.75 5.84 -6.73
C GLY A 49 -13.80 4.97 -7.42
N GLN A 50 -13.60 4.64 -8.69
CA GLN A 50 -14.51 3.79 -9.47
C GLN A 50 -14.50 2.33 -8.98
N GLU A 51 -13.34 1.79 -8.67
CA GLU A 51 -13.15 0.40 -8.23
C GLU A 51 -13.34 0.20 -6.71
N GLY A 52 -13.54 1.28 -5.97
CA GLY A 52 -13.65 1.21 -4.51
C GLY A 52 -12.35 0.88 -3.80
N TRP A 53 -11.21 1.22 -4.38
CA TRP A 53 -9.93 1.00 -3.75
C TRP A 53 -9.70 1.94 -2.57
N SER A 54 -9.02 1.44 -1.54
CA SER A 54 -8.51 2.30 -0.47
C SER A 54 -7.37 3.19 -0.99
N PHE A 55 -7.07 4.25 -0.24
CA PHE A 55 -5.92 5.11 -0.56
C PHE A 55 -4.60 4.33 -0.61
N ARG A 56 -4.45 3.34 0.26
CA ARG A 56 -3.29 2.42 0.24
C ARG A 56 -3.19 1.61 -1.03
N GLN A 57 -4.29 1.08 -1.53
CA GLN A 57 -4.31 0.36 -2.81
C GLN A 57 -3.96 1.28 -3.97
N ALA A 58 -4.49 2.51 -3.98
CA ALA A 58 -4.11 3.52 -4.95
C ALA A 58 -2.62 3.85 -4.87
N LYS A 59 -2.06 3.99 -3.67
CA LYS A 59 -0.64 4.20 -3.43
C LYS A 59 0.22 3.06 -3.98
N TYR A 60 -0.22 1.83 -3.78
CA TYR A 60 0.46 0.67 -4.36
C TYR A 60 0.46 0.71 -5.90
N GLN A 61 -0.64 1.11 -6.51
CA GLN A 61 -0.70 1.27 -7.97
C GLN A 61 0.21 2.39 -8.47
N CYS A 62 0.29 3.50 -7.75
CA CYS A 62 1.24 4.56 -8.07
C CYS A 62 2.69 4.06 -7.98
N LEU A 63 3.01 3.29 -6.95
CA LEU A 63 4.34 2.68 -6.80
C LEU A 63 4.65 1.69 -7.92
N ASN A 64 3.68 0.89 -8.35
CA ASN A 64 3.84 0.02 -9.52
C ASN A 64 4.21 0.82 -10.78
N ALA A 65 3.52 1.93 -11.02
CA ALA A 65 3.81 2.79 -12.16
C ALA A 65 5.22 3.41 -12.05
N ILE A 66 5.61 3.88 -10.87
CA ILE A 66 6.95 4.40 -10.61
C ILE A 66 8.01 3.33 -10.86
N MET A 67 7.83 2.14 -10.31
CA MET A 67 8.79 1.04 -10.46
C MET A 67 8.95 0.62 -11.91
N MET A 68 7.85 0.53 -12.66
CA MET A 68 7.91 0.21 -14.09
C MET A 68 8.67 1.28 -14.87
N ARG A 69 8.40 2.56 -14.62
CA ARG A 69 9.10 3.66 -15.28
C ARG A 69 10.58 3.67 -14.96
N MET A 70 10.93 3.52 -13.68
CA MET A 70 12.32 3.49 -13.24
C MET A 70 13.10 2.30 -13.79
N ALA A 71 12.46 1.14 -13.95
CA ALA A 71 13.09 -0.02 -14.56
C ALA A 71 13.55 0.24 -16.01
N TYR A 72 12.75 0.98 -16.76
CA TYR A 72 13.14 1.39 -18.12
C TYR A 72 14.23 2.45 -18.13
N GLU A 73 14.19 3.41 -17.24
CA GLU A 73 15.20 4.48 -17.17
C GLU A 73 16.55 3.97 -16.70
N VAL A 74 16.60 3.02 -15.78
CA VAL A 74 17.84 2.42 -15.28
C VAL A 74 18.61 1.72 -16.40
N ASP A 75 17.93 1.06 -17.31
CA ASP A 75 18.56 0.40 -18.47
C ASP A 75 19.19 1.40 -19.46
N PHE A 76 18.67 2.63 -19.51
CA PHE A 76 19.14 3.65 -20.45
C PHE A 76 20.27 4.54 -19.91
N SER A 77 20.51 4.61 -18.61
CA SER A 77 21.45 5.55 -18.07
C SER A 77 22.50 4.92 -17.15
N ALA A 78 23.15 3.88 -17.63
CA ALA A 78 24.26 3.25 -16.92
C ALA A 78 25.41 4.23 -16.54
N ASP A 79 25.49 5.39 -17.19
CA ASP A 79 26.56 6.35 -16.99
C ASP A 79 26.14 7.69 -16.36
N GLY A 80 24.87 7.92 -16.04
CA GLY A 80 24.40 9.26 -15.68
C GLY A 80 23.39 9.37 -14.55
N LEU A 81 23.01 8.28 -13.90
CA LEU A 81 22.10 8.32 -12.76
C LEU A 81 22.79 8.99 -11.58
N SER A 82 22.26 10.13 -11.17
CA SER A 82 22.70 10.76 -9.94
C SER A 82 22.48 9.81 -8.76
N ILE A 83 23.40 9.85 -7.79
CA ILE A 83 23.30 9.06 -6.55
C ILE A 83 21.92 9.26 -5.88
N SER A 84 21.34 10.44 -6.01
CA SER A 84 20.01 10.76 -5.49
C SER A 84 18.90 9.95 -6.14
N LEU A 85 18.96 9.67 -7.43
CA LEU A 85 17.93 8.90 -8.13
C LEU A 85 18.01 7.42 -7.75
N SER A 86 19.19 6.85 -7.63
CA SER A 86 19.36 5.47 -7.17
C SER A 86 18.88 5.27 -5.73
N GLN A 87 19.14 6.24 -4.85
CA GLN A 87 18.64 6.21 -3.48
C GLN A 87 17.09 6.31 -3.42
N ARG A 88 16.50 7.15 -4.25
CA ARG A 88 15.04 7.25 -4.38
C ARG A 88 14.45 5.92 -4.88
N TYR A 89 15.06 5.33 -5.89
CA TYR A 89 14.66 4.02 -6.41
C TYR A 89 14.65 2.94 -5.33
N GLU A 90 15.72 2.83 -4.54
CA GLU A 90 15.80 1.84 -3.47
C GLU A 90 14.73 2.06 -2.39
N ARG A 91 14.42 3.31 -2.05
CA ARG A 91 13.35 3.65 -1.11
C ARG A 91 11.98 3.26 -1.64
N TRP A 92 11.69 3.57 -2.91
CA TRP A 92 10.43 3.20 -3.55
C TRP A 92 10.29 1.68 -3.69
N LYS A 93 11.35 1.00 -4.04
CA LYS A 93 11.38 -0.46 -4.12
C LYS A 93 11.04 -1.11 -2.78
N LYS A 94 11.67 -0.65 -1.72
CA LYS A 94 11.38 -1.13 -0.36
C LYS A 94 9.92 -0.89 0.02
N LEU A 95 9.42 0.30 -0.20
CA LEU A 95 8.02 0.64 0.08
C LEU A 95 7.05 -0.19 -0.76
N TRP A 96 7.38 -0.42 -2.01
CA TRP A 96 6.60 -1.25 -2.91
C TRP A 96 6.53 -2.70 -2.43
N GLU A 97 7.63 -3.26 -1.99
CA GLU A 97 7.69 -4.62 -1.43
C GLU A 97 6.87 -4.71 -0.13
N GLU A 98 7.01 -3.75 0.77
CA GLU A 98 6.26 -3.70 2.03
C GLU A 98 4.75 -3.62 1.78
N LEU A 99 4.32 -2.72 0.92
CA LEU A 99 2.90 -2.59 0.56
C LEU A 99 2.37 -3.82 -0.20
N GLY A 100 3.18 -4.44 -1.05
CA GLY A 100 2.82 -5.67 -1.74
C GLY A 100 2.54 -6.81 -0.77
N GLN A 101 3.39 -6.99 0.23
CA GLN A 101 3.19 -7.98 1.29
C GLN A 101 1.93 -7.68 2.11
N GLU A 102 1.70 -6.43 2.45
CA GLU A 102 0.51 -6.00 3.17
C GLU A 102 -0.77 -6.27 2.37
N MET A 103 -0.77 -5.97 1.07
CA MET A 103 -1.91 -6.25 0.20
C MET A 103 -2.20 -7.75 0.08
N GLN A 104 -1.18 -8.58 -0.01
CA GLN A 104 -1.32 -10.04 0.00
C GLN A 104 -1.88 -10.54 1.33
N TYR A 105 -1.43 -10.00 2.44
CA TYR A 105 -1.94 -10.34 3.77
C TYR A 105 -3.42 -10.00 3.91
N ILE A 106 -3.84 -8.83 3.48
CA ILE A 106 -5.25 -8.39 3.50
C ILE A 106 -6.11 -9.29 2.61
N ALA A 107 -5.62 -9.64 1.42
CA ALA A 107 -6.33 -10.53 0.51
C ALA A 107 -6.49 -11.95 1.08
N ALA A 108 -5.48 -12.45 1.79
CA ALA A 108 -5.53 -13.76 2.45
C ALA A 108 -6.38 -13.75 3.72
N ASN A 109 -6.53 -12.60 4.38
CA ASN A 109 -7.23 -12.44 5.65
C ASN A 109 -8.24 -11.28 5.56
N PRO A 110 -9.38 -11.47 4.85
CA PRO A 110 -10.34 -10.38 4.66
C PRO A 110 -10.92 -9.86 5.98
N THR A 111 -10.92 -10.66 7.03
CA THR A 111 -11.35 -10.27 8.38
C THR A 111 -10.41 -9.29 9.07
N ALA A 112 -9.17 -9.18 8.62
CA ALA A 112 -8.21 -8.21 9.13
C ALA A 112 -8.53 -6.76 8.72
N LEU A 113 -9.50 -6.56 7.81
CA LEU A 113 -9.94 -5.23 7.35
C LEU A 113 -10.77 -4.43 8.38
N GLY A 114 -11.01 -4.96 9.57
CA GLY A 114 -11.62 -4.22 10.66
C GLY A 114 -13.11 -4.00 10.52
N LYS A 115 -13.57 -2.82 10.86
CA LYS A 115 -14.97 -2.44 11.14
C LYS A 115 -16.03 -2.80 10.08
N ASN A 116 -15.65 -3.19 8.88
CA ASN A 116 -16.55 -3.52 7.79
C ASN A 116 -16.55 -5.02 7.43
N ALA A 117 -15.88 -5.84 8.23
CA ALA A 117 -16.02 -7.29 8.06
C ALA A 117 -17.47 -7.69 8.32
N PRO A 118 -18.08 -8.46 7.42
CA PRO A 118 -19.42 -8.97 7.68
C PRO A 118 -19.43 -9.73 9.01
N ASP A 119 -20.49 -9.54 9.76
CA ASP A 119 -20.67 -9.99 11.16
C ASP A 119 -20.47 -11.51 11.38
N GLY A 120 -20.18 -12.27 10.36
CA GLY A 120 -19.82 -13.68 10.45
C GLY A 120 -18.31 -13.96 10.53
N GLY A 121 -17.51 -12.91 10.56
CA GLY A 121 -16.06 -13.04 10.47
C GLY A 121 -15.32 -13.18 11.79
N HIS A 122 -16.01 -13.51 12.87
CA HIS A 122 -15.34 -13.81 14.12
C HIS A 122 -14.58 -15.13 13.98
N TYR A 123 -13.30 -15.02 13.71
CA TYR A 123 -12.42 -16.19 13.69
C TYR A 123 -12.33 -16.84 15.05
N PHE A 124 -12.49 -16.04 16.11
CA PHE A 124 -12.54 -16.52 17.47
C PHE A 124 -13.93 -16.24 18.05
N TYR A 125 -14.66 -17.28 18.39
CA TYR A 125 -15.95 -17.19 19.05
C TYR A 125 -15.84 -17.65 20.51
N ALA A 126 -16.77 -17.21 21.32
CA ALA A 126 -16.83 -17.64 22.71
C ALA A 126 -16.98 -19.16 22.80
N GLY A 127 -16.08 -19.81 23.50
CA GLY A 127 -16.04 -21.26 23.62
C GLY A 127 -15.21 -22.00 22.58
N MET A 128 -14.56 -21.28 21.67
CA MET A 128 -13.70 -21.90 20.65
C MET A 128 -12.55 -22.73 21.26
N ASN A 129 -12.03 -22.30 22.39
CA ASN A 129 -10.97 -23.00 23.11
C ASN A 129 -11.49 -24.11 24.03
N ASN A 130 -12.78 -24.26 24.18
CA ASN A 130 -13.35 -25.33 24.96
C ASN A 130 -13.13 -26.66 24.25
N ASN A 131 -12.48 -27.57 24.90
CA ASN A 131 -12.33 -28.93 24.43
C ASN A 131 -13.48 -29.77 25.01
N PRO A 132 -14.48 -30.16 24.19
CA PRO A 132 -15.63 -30.95 24.70
C PRO A 132 -15.18 -32.27 25.33
N ARG A 133 -14.07 -32.80 24.87
CA ARG A 133 -13.51 -34.04 25.45
C ARG A 133 -12.89 -33.83 26.82
N ALA A 134 -12.33 -32.64 27.05
CA ALA A 134 -11.77 -32.30 28.36
C ALA A 134 -12.87 -32.00 29.38
N ASP A 135 -14.00 -31.42 28.95
CA ASP A 135 -15.05 -31.02 29.84
C ASP A 135 -15.89 -32.19 30.35
N TRP A 136 -16.06 -33.22 29.56
CA TRP A 136 -16.91 -34.35 29.98
C TRP A 136 -16.15 -35.69 30.01
N ALA A 137 -14.90 -35.71 29.62
CA ALA A 137 -14.10 -36.91 29.83
C ALA A 137 -14.00 -37.15 31.34
N PRO A 138 -14.55 -38.22 31.87
CA PRO A 138 -14.35 -38.57 33.27
C PRO A 138 -12.88 -38.94 33.42
N GLY A 139 -12.10 -37.93 33.54
CA GLY A 139 -10.68 -38.13 33.87
C GLY A 139 -10.56 -38.64 35.28
N PRO A 140 -9.50 -39.36 35.59
CA PRO A 140 -9.27 -39.87 36.93
C PRO A 140 -9.22 -38.78 37.99
N PHE A 141 -9.21 -37.52 37.55
CA PHE A 141 -9.19 -36.35 38.43
C PHE A 141 -10.53 -35.81 38.87
N ARG A 142 -11.64 -36.28 38.24
CA ARG A 142 -13.01 -35.85 38.61
C ARG A 142 -13.68 -36.74 39.65
N ASP A 143 -13.20 -37.94 39.79
CA ASP A 143 -13.75 -38.92 40.70
C ASP A 143 -13.06 -38.94 42.07
N VAL A 144 -12.24 -37.92 42.25
CA VAL A 144 -11.47 -37.80 43.51
C VAL A 144 -12.09 -36.75 44.41
#